data_a0c1d8e020200a1970f77899d8160997
#
_entry.id   a0c1d8e020200a1970f77899d8160997
#
_cell.length_a   1.000
_cell.length_b   1.000
_cell.length_c   1.000
_cell.angle_alpha   90.00
_cell.angle_beta   90.00
_cell.angle_gamma   90.00
#
_symmetry.space_group_name_H-M   'P 1'
#
loop_
_entity.id
_entity.type
_entity.pdbx_description
1 polymer ?
#
loop_
_entity_poly.entity_id
_entity_poly.type
_entity_poly.pdbx_seq_one_letter_code
_entity_poly.pdbx_strand_id
1 'polypeptide(L)'
;KLMNGIGGSGDFTRNAYTSIFLCPSIKKDDCISTVVPMCTHIDHTLHSVDIIVTDQGVADLRGKDPIQCAHEIIEKAAHPVYRPLLREYLKLSKGGHVLMNPNLALSFHSALAATGDMRKTDYTHYQVD
;
A
#
# COMPACT_ATOMS: atom_id res chain seq x y z
N LYS A 1 -12.86 12.15 -8.44
CA LYS A 1 -12.20 12.87 -9.53
C LYS A 1 -10.80 12.31 -9.68
N LEU A 2 -10.55 11.60 -10.75
CA LEU A 2 -9.21 11.10 -11.08
C LEU A 2 -8.31 12.31 -11.36
N MET A 3 -7.12 12.32 -10.76
CA MET A 3 -6.32 13.54 -10.80
C MET A 3 -5.42 13.58 -12.03
N ASN A 4 -4.81 12.52 -12.46
CA ASN A 4 -3.96 12.44 -13.67
C ASN A 4 -3.36 11.04 -13.86
N GLY A 5 -2.63 10.83 -14.94
CA GLY A 5 -1.79 9.67 -15.15
C GLY A 5 -0.32 9.97 -14.83
N ILE A 6 0.55 9.05 -15.22
CA ILE A 6 1.99 9.04 -14.91
C ILE A 6 2.75 10.28 -15.41
N GLY A 7 2.31 10.88 -16.53
CA GLY A 7 3.04 11.98 -17.17
C GLY A 7 4.49 11.59 -17.48
N GLY A 8 5.42 12.53 -17.33
CA GLY A 8 6.87 12.32 -17.51
C GLY A 8 7.55 11.62 -16.33
N SER A 9 6.86 11.36 -15.21
CA SER A 9 7.48 10.78 -14.03
C SER A 9 8.01 9.37 -14.26
N GLY A 10 7.41 8.62 -15.18
CA GLY A 10 7.89 7.29 -15.57
C GLY A 10 9.29 7.31 -16.19
N ASP A 11 9.58 8.30 -17.01
CA ASP A 11 10.91 8.45 -17.62
C ASP A 11 11.94 8.89 -16.58
N PHE A 12 11.57 9.82 -15.69
CA PHE A 12 12.45 10.24 -14.59
C PHE A 12 12.82 9.07 -13.68
N THR A 13 11.86 8.30 -13.23
CA THR A 13 12.12 7.18 -12.29
C THR A 13 12.94 6.07 -12.90
N ARG A 14 12.73 5.76 -14.19
CA ARG A 14 13.49 4.70 -14.88
C ARG A 14 14.93 5.09 -15.23
N ASN A 15 15.20 6.39 -15.36
CA ASN A 15 16.54 6.90 -15.67
C ASN A 15 17.29 7.42 -14.45
N ALA A 16 16.64 7.52 -13.28
CA ALA A 16 17.30 7.90 -12.05
C ALA A 16 18.15 6.76 -11.49
N TYR A 17 19.27 7.08 -10.88
CA TYR A 17 20.07 6.12 -10.12
C TYR A 17 19.33 5.59 -8.89
N THR A 18 18.50 6.42 -8.29
CA THR A 18 17.62 6.06 -7.16
C THR A 18 16.32 6.84 -7.28
N SER A 19 15.20 6.15 -7.29
CA SER A 19 13.88 6.75 -7.30
C SER A 19 13.28 6.79 -5.90
N ILE A 20 12.89 7.99 -5.44
CA ILE A 20 12.34 8.21 -4.10
C ILE A 20 10.95 8.82 -4.23
N PHE A 21 9.95 8.16 -3.63
CA PHE A 21 8.58 8.65 -3.57
C PHE A 21 8.23 9.11 -2.17
N LEU A 22 7.68 10.32 -2.07
CA LEU A 22 7.28 10.92 -0.80
C LEU A 22 5.77 11.07 -0.76
N CYS A 23 5.16 10.62 0.34
CA CYS A 23 3.75 10.84 0.60
C CYS A 23 3.47 10.87 2.11
N PRO A 24 2.37 11.52 2.56
CA PRO A 24 1.93 11.36 3.94
C PRO A 24 1.45 9.93 4.16
N SER A 25 1.59 9.38 5.38
CA SER A 25 1.13 8.03 5.71
C SER A 25 -0.39 7.93 5.87
N ILE A 26 -1.06 9.04 6.16
CA ILE A 26 -2.51 9.14 6.39
C ILE A 26 -3.09 10.43 5.83
N LYS A 27 -4.41 10.46 5.68
CA LYS A 27 -5.22 11.64 5.32
C LYS A 27 -6.54 11.66 6.10
N LYS A 28 -7.19 12.83 6.12
CA LYS A 28 -8.53 13.06 6.69
C LYS A 28 -8.67 12.55 8.14
N ASP A 29 -7.95 13.14 9.05
CA ASP A 29 -8.04 12.85 10.49
C ASP A 29 -7.86 11.34 10.77
N ASP A 30 -6.86 10.74 10.15
CA ASP A 30 -6.48 9.34 10.27
C ASP A 30 -7.46 8.32 9.64
N CYS A 31 -8.54 8.78 9.01
CA CYS A 31 -9.54 7.90 8.42
C CYS A 31 -9.10 7.23 7.11
N ILE A 32 -8.05 7.74 6.46
CA ILE A 32 -7.54 7.21 5.20
C ILE A 32 -6.05 6.88 5.33
N SER A 33 -5.72 5.60 5.16
CA SER A 33 -4.34 5.15 4.97
C SER A 33 -3.89 5.39 3.53
N THR A 34 -2.67 5.87 3.34
CA THR A 34 -2.03 5.92 2.01
C THR A 34 -1.35 4.61 1.65
N VAL A 35 -1.11 3.74 2.64
CA VAL A 35 -0.69 2.36 2.43
C VAL A 35 -1.91 1.46 2.52
N VAL A 36 -2.23 0.77 1.45
CA VAL A 36 -3.43 -0.06 1.32
C VAL A 36 -3.07 -1.44 0.76
N PRO A 37 -3.89 -2.48 1.02
CA PRO A 37 -3.66 -3.81 0.47
C PRO A 37 -3.57 -3.83 -1.06
N MET A 38 -4.36 -3.03 -1.74
CA MET A 38 -4.37 -2.90 -3.19
C MET A 38 -4.69 -1.46 -3.61
N CYS A 39 -3.91 -0.92 -4.55
CA CYS A 39 -4.23 0.33 -5.22
C CYS A 39 -5.20 0.10 -6.37
N THR A 40 -6.24 0.92 -6.46
CA THR A 40 -7.23 0.84 -7.55
C THR A 40 -6.69 1.36 -8.89
N HIS A 41 -5.65 2.17 -8.84
CA HIS A 41 -4.92 2.69 -10.00
C HIS A 41 -3.43 2.78 -9.66
N ILE A 42 -2.59 2.32 -10.58
CA ILE A 42 -1.14 2.24 -10.40
C ILE A 42 -0.46 2.97 -11.54
N ASP A 43 0.26 4.06 -11.22
CA ASP A 43 1.12 4.76 -12.18
C ASP A 43 2.54 4.18 -12.21
N HIS A 44 3.09 3.86 -11.03
CA HIS A 44 4.43 3.29 -10.89
C HIS A 44 4.36 1.92 -10.21
N THR A 45 4.92 0.92 -10.88
CA THR A 45 5.02 -0.43 -10.33
C THR A 45 6.23 -0.56 -9.39
N LEU A 46 6.30 -1.65 -8.66
CA LEU A 46 7.42 -2.02 -7.80
C LEU A 46 8.79 -1.87 -8.53
N HIS A 47 8.84 -2.17 -9.83
CA HIS A 47 10.08 -2.11 -10.61
C HIS A 47 10.63 -0.70 -10.85
N SER A 48 9.82 0.33 -10.61
CA SER A 48 10.21 1.73 -10.81
C SER A 48 10.33 2.51 -9.50
N VAL A 49 10.19 1.84 -8.35
CA VAL A 49 10.19 2.47 -7.03
C VAL A 49 11.27 1.83 -6.16
N ASP A 50 12.30 2.61 -5.82
CA ASP A 50 13.37 2.14 -4.95
C ASP A 50 13.10 2.42 -3.48
N ILE A 51 12.63 3.61 -3.16
CA ILE A 51 12.47 4.08 -1.78
C ILE A 51 11.13 4.79 -1.63
N ILE A 52 10.42 4.47 -0.56
CA ILE A 52 9.21 5.19 -0.12
C ILE A 52 9.51 5.91 1.18
N VAL A 53 9.19 7.19 1.24
CA VAL A 53 9.36 8.03 2.42
C VAL A 53 7.99 8.57 2.85
N THR A 54 7.68 8.40 4.12
CA THR A 54 6.50 8.99 4.75
C THR A 54 6.89 9.76 6.01
N ASP A 55 5.93 10.39 6.64
CA ASP A 55 6.08 10.98 7.97
C ASP A 55 6.42 9.95 9.06
N GLN A 56 6.26 8.66 8.78
CA GLN A 56 6.60 7.57 9.71
C GLN A 56 8.04 7.05 9.54
N GLY A 57 8.64 7.24 8.38
CA GLY A 57 10.01 6.80 8.12
C GLY A 57 10.27 6.44 6.66
N VAL A 58 11.30 5.66 6.45
CA VAL A 58 11.87 5.29 5.14
C VAL A 58 11.79 3.78 4.94
N ALA A 59 11.13 3.37 3.87
CA ALA A 59 11.10 1.99 3.40
C ALA A 59 11.99 1.86 2.16
N ASP A 60 13.13 1.19 2.29
CA ASP A 60 14.04 0.87 1.19
C ASP A 60 13.65 -0.49 0.59
N LEU A 61 13.22 -0.50 -0.66
CA LEU A 61 12.68 -1.68 -1.35
C LEU A 61 13.74 -2.40 -2.19
N ARG A 62 14.93 -1.82 -2.34
CA ARG A 62 15.98 -2.33 -3.22
C ARG A 62 16.49 -3.69 -2.73
N GLY A 63 16.67 -4.62 -3.66
CA GLY A 63 17.21 -5.95 -3.40
C GLY A 63 16.30 -6.86 -2.57
N LYS A 64 15.01 -6.52 -2.46
CA LYS A 64 14.01 -7.26 -1.68
C LYS A 64 12.98 -7.93 -2.60
N ASP A 65 12.51 -9.10 -2.19
CA ASP A 65 11.35 -9.74 -2.79
C ASP A 65 10.05 -9.00 -2.41
N PRO A 66 8.93 -9.26 -3.11
CA PRO A 66 7.67 -8.57 -2.83
C PRO A 66 7.15 -8.71 -1.40
N ILE A 67 7.38 -9.84 -0.72
CA ILE A 67 6.97 -10.04 0.68
C ILE A 67 7.84 -9.18 1.61
N GLN A 68 9.13 -9.16 1.37
CA GLN A 68 10.06 -8.31 2.11
C GLN A 68 9.74 -6.83 1.89
N CYS A 69 9.40 -6.42 0.66
CA CYS A 69 8.95 -5.06 0.37
C CYS A 69 7.66 -4.71 1.13
N ALA A 70 6.69 -5.63 1.18
CA ALA A 70 5.45 -5.43 1.94
C ALA A 70 5.75 -5.22 3.44
N HIS A 71 6.62 -6.03 4.02
CA HIS A 71 7.06 -5.85 5.40
C HIS A 71 7.75 -4.50 5.64
N GLU A 72 8.68 -4.11 4.76
CA GLU A 72 9.36 -2.80 4.85
C GLU A 72 8.35 -1.64 4.84
N ILE A 73 7.40 -1.67 3.91
CA ILE A 73 6.37 -0.62 3.78
C ILE A 73 5.49 -0.59 5.03
N ILE A 74 5.01 -1.75 5.50
CA ILE A 74 4.13 -1.83 6.67
C ILE A 74 4.85 -1.31 7.92
N GLU A 75 6.07 -1.76 8.16
CA GLU A 75 6.76 -1.46 9.42
C GLU A 75 7.36 -0.05 9.45
N LYS A 76 7.79 0.47 8.31
CA LYS A 76 8.53 1.74 8.26
C LYS A 76 7.74 2.91 7.66
N ALA A 77 6.86 2.66 6.70
CA ALA A 77 6.16 3.72 5.99
C ALA A 77 4.67 3.84 6.36
N ALA A 78 4.01 2.75 6.76
CA ALA A 78 2.60 2.81 7.13
C ALA A 78 2.39 3.48 8.50
N HIS A 79 1.29 4.21 8.64
CA HIS A 79 0.91 4.80 9.93
C HIS A 79 0.63 3.70 10.96
N PRO A 80 1.09 3.86 12.24
CA PRO A 80 0.97 2.84 13.27
C PRO A 80 -0.45 2.28 13.47
N VAL A 81 -1.47 3.11 13.33
CA VAL A 81 -2.87 2.71 13.51
C VAL A 81 -3.32 1.67 12.48
N TYR A 82 -2.69 1.64 11.29
CA TYR A 82 -3.03 0.71 10.20
C TYR A 82 -2.13 -0.52 10.13
N ARG A 83 -0.97 -0.51 10.79
CA ARG A 83 -0.03 -1.65 10.76
C ARG A 83 -0.66 -2.98 11.17
N PRO A 84 -1.49 -3.06 12.23
CA PRO A 84 -2.14 -4.32 12.60
C PRO A 84 -3.02 -4.89 11.49
N LEU A 85 -3.85 -4.05 10.85
CA LEU A 85 -4.71 -4.45 9.74
C LEU A 85 -3.91 -4.91 8.52
N LEU A 86 -2.85 -4.19 8.18
CA LEU A 86 -1.99 -4.55 7.05
C LEU A 86 -1.22 -5.85 7.30
N ARG A 87 -0.74 -6.10 8.53
CA ARG A 87 -0.11 -7.37 8.92
C ARG A 87 -1.11 -8.52 8.85
N GLU A 88 -2.34 -8.31 9.27
CA GLU A 88 -3.40 -9.30 9.17
C GLU A 88 -3.71 -9.64 7.71
N TYR A 89 -3.87 -8.63 6.85
CA TYR A 89 -4.02 -8.85 5.42
C TYR A 89 -2.88 -9.70 4.85
N LEU A 90 -1.63 -9.38 5.20
CA LEU A 90 -0.46 -10.10 4.71
C LEU A 90 -0.48 -11.58 5.16
N LYS A 91 -0.93 -11.87 6.37
CA LYS A 91 -1.11 -13.26 6.87
C LYS A 91 -2.20 -14.00 6.13
N LEU A 92 -3.31 -13.33 5.78
CA LEU A 92 -4.43 -13.91 5.04
C LEU A 92 -4.13 -14.04 3.54
N SER A 93 -3.07 -13.41 3.07
CA SER A 93 -2.54 -13.59 1.71
C SER A 93 -1.70 -14.87 1.70
N LYS A 94 -2.19 -15.92 1.03
CA LYS A 94 -1.64 -17.29 1.12
C LYS A 94 -0.22 -17.47 0.55
N GLY A 95 0.42 -16.39 0.09
CA GLY A 95 1.73 -16.46 -0.56
C GLY A 95 1.69 -17.15 -1.93
N GLY A 96 2.84 -17.33 -2.55
CA GLY A 96 2.96 -17.96 -3.86
C GLY A 96 3.07 -16.93 -4.99
N HIS A 97 2.67 -17.30 -6.19
CA HIS A 97 2.81 -16.46 -7.40
C HIS A 97 1.94 -15.19 -7.35
N VAL A 98 0.79 -15.25 -6.68
CA VAL A 98 -0.10 -14.11 -6.44
C VAL A 98 -0.08 -13.80 -4.96
N LEU A 99 0.60 -12.73 -4.59
CA LEU A 99 0.75 -12.30 -3.20
C LEU A 99 -0.49 -11.62 -2.63
N MET A 100 -1.48 -11.33 -3.47
CA MET A 100 -2.71 -10.69 -3.05
C MET A 100 -3.80 -11.73 -2.81
N ASN A 101 -4.61 -11.50 -1.78
CA ASN A 101 -5.89 -12.18 -1.63
C ASN A 101 -6.95 -11.32 -2.34
N PRO A 102 -7.47 -11.73 -3.52
CA PRO A 102 -8.42 -10.93 -4.29
C PRO A 102 -9.70 -10.60 -3.51
N ASN A 103 -10.14 -11.48 -2.62
CA ASN A 103 -11.36 -11.29 -1.83
C ASN A 103 -11.21 -10.15 -0.81
N LEU A 104 -9.97 -9.90 -0.34
CA LEU A 104 -9.66 -8.91 0.68
C LEU A 104 -9.00 -7.65 0.13
N ALA A 105 -8.60 -7.66 -1.12
CA ALA A 105 -7.74 -6.62 -1.72
C ALA A 105 -8.31 -5.21 -1.60
N LEU A 106 -9.61 -5.05 -1.73
CA LEU A 106 -10.30 -3.75 -1.65
C LEU A 106 -10.99 -3.50 -0.30
N SER A 107 -10.72 -4.27 0.72
CA SER A 107 -11.38 -4.17 2.04
C SER A 107 -11.28 -2.77 2.67
N PHE A 108 -10.11 -2.11 2.59
CA PHE A 108 -9.94 -0.73 3.07
C PHE A 108 -10.85 0.24 2.32
N HIS A 109 -10.96 0.09 0.99
CA HIS A 109 -11.81 0.94 0.16
C HIS A 109 -13.29 0.70 0.46
N SER A 110 -13.68 -0.54 0.68
CA SER A 110 -15.06 -0.92 1.06
C SER A 110 -15.44 -0.36 2.43
N ALA A 111 -14.54 -0.46 3.43
CA ALA A 111 -14.74 0.13 4.74
C ALA A 111 -14.88 1.66 4.66
N LEU A 112 -14.02 2.33 3.88
CA LEU A 112 -14.12 3.77 3.65
C LEU A 112 -15.45 4.16 3.01
N ALA A 113 -15.90 3.43 1.98
CA ALA A 113 -17.15 3.70 1.30
C ALA A 113 -18.37 3.52 2.22
N ALA A 114 -18.34 2.49 3.07
CA ALA A 114 -19.46 2.16 3.96
C ALA A 114 -19.49 3.03 5.23
N THR A 115 -18.36 3.40 5.77
CA THR A 115 -18.26 4.00 7.12
C THR A 115 -17.56 5.36 7.15
N GLY A 116 -16.89 5.74 6.07
CA GLY A 116 -16.02 6.92 6.02
C GLY A 116 -14.65 6.73 6.69
N ASP A 117 -14.31 5.50 7.12
CA ASP A 117 -13.10 5.24 7.92
C ASP A 117 -12.50 3.87 7.59
N MET A 118 -11.28 3.84 7.05
CA MET A 118 -10.55 2.61 6.74
C MET A 118 -10.15 1.81 7.99
N ARG A 119 -10.07 2.42 9.17
CA ARG A 119 -9.78 1.73 10.43
C ARG A 119 -10.86 0.71 10.82
N LYS A 120 -12.06 0.85 10.26
CA LYS A 120 -13.20 -0.05 10.46
C LYS A 120 -13.18 -1.25 9.49
N THR A 121 -12.07 -1.52 8.83
CA THR A 121 -11.90 -2.72 8.02
C THR A 121 -12.03 -3.96 8.88
N ASP A 122 -12.91 -4.86 8.46
CA ASP A 122 -13.13 -6.16 9.08
C ASP A 122 -13.00 -7.24 8.00
N TYR A 123 -11.98 -8.08 8.11
CA TYR A 123 -11.69 -9.13 7.13
C TYR A 123 -12.61 -10.34 7.26
N THR A 124 -13.34 -10.49 8.39
CA THR A 124 -14.25 -11.63 8.60
C THR A 124 -15.42 -11.64 7.62
N HIS A 125 -15.84 -10.47 7.15
CA HIS A 125 -16.92 -10.34 6.16
C HIS A 125 -16.54 -10.81 4.74
N TYR A 126 -15.26 -11.05 4.46
CA TYR A 126 -14.75 -11.36 3.13
C TYR A 126 -14.15 -12.78 3.04
N GLN A 127 -14.18 -13.54 4.12
CA GLN A 127 -13.74 -14.94 4.09
C GLN A 127 -14.84 -15.79 3.42
N VAL A 128 -14.59 -16.16 2.18
CA VAL A 128 -15.36 -17.21 1.50
C VAL A 128 -14.62 -18.51 1.80
N ASP A 129 -15.32 -19.46 2.40
CA ASP A 129 -14.83 -20.81 2.71
C ASP A 129 -14.32 -21.56 1.46
#